data_60673fa9b3875bf34d2150393310fe93
#
_entry.id   60673fa9b3875bf34d2150393310fe93
#
_cell.length_a   1.000
_cell.length_b   1.000
_cell.length_c   1.000
_cell.angle_alpha   90.00
_cell.angle_beta   90.00
_cell.angle_gamma   90.00
#
_symmetry.space_group_name_H-M   'P 1'
#
loop_
_entity.id
_entity.type
_entity.pdbx_description
1 polymer ?
#
loop_
_entity_poly.entity_id
_entity_poly.type
_entity_poly.pdbx_seq_one_letter_code
_entity_poly.pdbx_strand_id
1 'polypeptide(L)'
;CTGWEVADHQALQAAREHLQKAGVEFEEGTPGELAERRVQELVRFRDPWDNVFELYHGITYESRPVVTPYAAKFVTGDQGLGHIVVPVLDDVEALRFYTEVLGFRLRDSMSMPGEFVGKEPGSKVWLRFLGVNPRHHSLAFLPMPNPSKCVHVMFEVDKLDDVGRALERVRKHGAPLSATLGRHMNDEMISFYVKSPGGFDVEFGTDGMTVDDSKWVARESTAVSYWGHVFGGQ
;
A
#
# COMPACT_ATOMS: atom_id res chain seq x y z
N CYS A 1 -5.65 5.33 9.17
CA CYS A 1 -5.06 4.05 9.56
C CYS A 1 -5.19 3.04 8.43
N THR A 2 -4.36 2.02 8.46
CA THR A 2 -4.40 0.87 7.55
C THR A 2 -4.73 -0.39 8.35
N GLY A 3 -5.73 -1.15 7.87
CA GLY A 3 -6.15 -2.40 8.50
C GLY A 3 -5.56 -3.60 7.76
N TRP A 4 -5.04 -4.57 8.52
CA TRP A 4 -4.43 -5.79 8.03
C TRP A 4 -5.09 -7.00 8.67
N GLU A 5 -5.61 -7.89 7.84
CA GLU A 5 -6.26 -9.10 8.31
C GLU A 5 -5.20 -10.15 8.67
N VAL A 6 -5.38 -10.78 9.83
CA VAL A 6 -4.65 -11.98 10.22
C VAL A 6 -5.58 -13.19 10.18
N ALA A 7 -5.00 -14.38 10.06
CA ALA A 7 -5.75 -15.60 9.74
C ALA A 7 -6.88 -15.91 10.75
N ASP A 8 -6.63 -15.74 12.04
CA ASP A 8 -7.55 -16.10 13.11
C ASP A 8 -7.17 -15.44 14.44
N HIS A 9 -7.92 -15.76 15.50
CA HIS A 9 -7.64 -15.32 16.87
C HIS A 9 -6.22 -15.70 17.32
N GLN A 10 -5.73 -16.90 17.00
CA GLN A 10 -4.40 -17.34 17.43
C GLN A 10 -3.29 -16.51 16.75
N ALA A 11 -3.47 -16.19 15.48
CA ALA A 11 -2.55 -15.31 14.75
C ALA A 11 -2.55 -13.89 15.33
N LEU A 12 -3.71 -13.35 15.75
CA LEU A 12 -3.78 -12.05 16.40
C LEU A 12 -3.12 -12.07 17.79
N GLN A 13 -3.26 -13.16 18.56
CA GLN A 13 -2.54 -13.32 19.84
C GLN A 13 -1.03 -13.36 19.63
N ALA A 14 -0.56 -14.11 18.63
CA ALA A 14 0.86 -14.14 18.29
C ALA A 14 1.39 -12.74 17.87
N ALA A 15 0.57 -11.96 17.16
CA ALA A 15 0.91 -10.59 16.80
C ALA A 15 1.03 -9.69 18.04
N ARG A 16 0.09 -9.78 19.03
CA ARG A 16 0.18 -9.06 20.31
C ARG A 16 1.49 -9.35 21.04
N GLU A 17 1.83 -10.65 21.18
CA GLU A 17 3.08 -11.05 21.81
C GLU A 17 4.32 -10.51 21.07
N HIS A 18 4.26 -10.48 19.76
CA HIS A 18 5.35 -9.99 18.92
C HIS A 18 5.54 -8.47 19.10
N LEU A 19 4.45 -7.70 19.06
CA LEU A 19 4.46 -6.27 19.33
C LEU A 19 5.02 -5.95 20.73
N GLN A 20 4.57 -6.69 21.75
CA GLN A 20 5.07 -6.54 23.13
C GLN A 20 6.58 -6.82 23.24
N LYS A 21 7.07 -7.90 22.63
CA LYS A 21 8.50 -8.24 22.60
C LYS A 21 9.33 -7.17 21.89
N ALA A 22 8.75 -6.52 20.88
CA ALA A 22 9.37 -5.41 20.16
C ALA A 22 9.26 -4.06 20.89
N GLY A 23 8.58 -4.00 22.06
CA GLY A 23 8.34 -2.75 22.79
C GLY A 23 7.35 -1.80 22.11
N VAL A 24 6.50 -2.31 21.21
CA VAL A 24 5.47 -1.54 20.53
C VAL A 24 4.20 -1.53 21.37
N GLU A 25 3.78 -0.35 21.82
CA GLU A 25 2.51 -0.18 22.51
C GLU A 25 1.34 -0.32 21.53
N PHE A 26 0.26 -0.96 22.00
CA PHE A 26 -0.96 -1.12 21.21
C PHE A 26 -2.21 -1.00 22.10
N GLU A 27 -3.33 -0.67 21.47
CA GLU A 27 -4.65 -0.56 22.09
C GLU A 27 -5.57 -1.63 21.52
N GLU A 28 -6.41 -2.23 22.38
CA GLU A 28 -7.48 -3.13 21.97
C GLU A 28 -8.66 -2.34 21.38
N GLY A 29 -9.28 -2.88 20.34
CA GLY A 29 -10.47 -2.29 19.76
C GLY A 29 -11.65 -2.29 20.73
N THR A 30 -12.33 -1.17 20.87
CA THR A 30 -13.57 -1.06 21.64
C THR A 30 -14.72 -1.78 20.95
N PRO A 31 -15.78 -2.21 21.67
CA PRO A 31 -16.96 -2.83 21.05
C PRO A 31 -17.59 -1.99 19.92
N GLY A 32 -17.56 -0.67 20.04
CA GLY A 32 -18.05 0.24 19.00
C GLY A 32 -17.18 0.19 17.73
N GLU A 33 -15.87 0.19 17.89
CA GLU A 33 -14.93 0.09 16.76
C GLU A 33 -15.02 -1.27 16.06
N LEU A 34 -15.15 -2.36 16.82
CA LEU A 34 -15.34 -3.70 16.24
C LEU A 34 -16.62 -3.78 15.42
N ALA A 35 -17.72 -3.22 15.96
CA ALA A 35 -19.00 -3.18 15.25
C ALA A 35 -18.94 -2.33 13.97
N GLU A 36 -18.29 -1.18 14.02
CA GLU A 36 -18.11 -0.29 12.87
C GLU A 36 -17.32 -0.97 11.75
N ARG A 37 -16.22 -1.65 12.10
CA ARG A 37 -15.35 -2.36 11.16
C ARG A 37 -15.86 -3.74 10.77
N ARG A 38 -16.90 -4.25 11.49
CA ARG A 38 -17.45 -5.59 11.32
C ARG A 38 -16.40 -6.69 11.46
N VAL A 39 -15.56 -6.58 12.48
CA VAL A 39 -14.52 -7.57 12.83
C VAL A 39 -14.77 -8.12 14.21
N GLN A 40 -14.19 -9.29 14.51
CA GLN A 40 -14.34 -9.92 15.83
C GLN A 40 -13.38 -9.34 16.85
N GLU A 41 -12.14 -9.10 16.46
CA GLU A 41 -11.11 -8.46 17.28
C GLU A 41 -10.21 -7.58 16.42
N LEU A 42 -9.65 -6.58 17.05
CA LEU A 42 -8.57 -5.76 16.45
C LEU A 42 -7.63 -5.22 17.54
N VAL A 43 -6.40 -4.98 17.16
CA VAL A 43 -5.43 -4.19 17.91
C VAL A 43 -4.95 -3.03 17.04
N ARG A 44 -4.75 -1.88 17.65
CA ARG A 44 -4.25 -0.66 16.99
C ARG A 44 -2.92 -0.26 17.58
N PHE A 45 -1.95 0.06 16.74
CA PHE A 45 -0.64 0.54 17.15
C PHE A 45 -0.10 1.58 16.15
N ARG A 46 1.03 2.18 16.49
CA ARG A 46 1.75 3.11 15.64
C ARG A 46 3.12 2.56 15.30
N ASP A 47 3.55 2.79 14.07
CA ASP A 47 4.93 2.58 13.71
C ASP A 47 5.84 3.71 14.27
N PRO A 48 7.18 3.62 14.15
CA PRO A 48 8.07 4.66 14.65
C PRO A 48 7.88 6.06 14.04
N TRP A 49 7.17 6.16 12.93
CA TRP A 49 6.87 7.44 12.25
C TRP A 49 5.42 7.89 12.42
N ASP A 50 4.71 7.31 13.39
CA ASP A 50 3.35 7.69 13.73
C ASP A 50 2.31 7.32 12.65
N ASN A 51 2.62 6.36 11.78
CA ASN A 51 1.60 5.75 10.92
C ASN A 51 0.75 4.77 11.74
N VAL A 52 -0.57 4.87 11.60
CA VAL A 52 -1.52 4.05 12.39
C VAL A 52 -1.85 2.77 11.65
N PHE A 53 -1.65 1.64 12.34
CA PHE A 53 -1.94 0.29 11.86
C PHE A 53 -3.02 -0.36 12.74
N GLU A 54 -3.87 -1.16 12.13
CA GLU A 54 -4.78 -2.08 12.80
C GLU A 54 -4.51 -3.50 12.30
N LEU A 55 -4.33 -4.46 13.22
CA LEU A 55 -4.38 -5.88 12.91
C LEU A 55 -5.71 -6.42 13.41
N TYR A 56 -6.40 -7.17 12.59
CA TYR A 56 -7.73 -7.68 12.91
C TYR A 56 -7.96 -9.09 12.37
N HIS A 57 -8.94 -9.79 12.94
CA HIS A 57 -9.45 -11.03 12.36
C HIS A 57 -10.99 -11.09 12.43
N GLY A 58 -11.55 -12.07 11.70
CA GLY A 58 -12.97 -12.37 11.74
C GLY A 58 -13.84 -11.30 11.11
N ILE A 59 -13.39 -10.72 9.98
CA ILE A 59 -14.19 -9.76 9.23
C ILE A 59 -15.45 -10.40 8.65
N THR A 60 -16.56 -9.67 8.72
CA THR A 60 -17.82 -10.07 8.06
C THR A 60 -17.77 -9.67 6.60
N TYR A 61 -17.65 -10.64 5.72
CA TYR A 61 -17.66 -10.42 4.28
C TYR A 61 -19.09 -10.22 3.76
N GLU A 62 -19.25 -9.26 2.84
CA GLU A 62 -20.48 -9.15 2.04
C GLU A 62 -20.39 -10.16 0.88
N SER A 63 -21.41 -11.01 0.75
CA SER A 63 -21.44 -12.04 -0.30
C SER A 63 -21.77 -11.49 -1.70
N ARG A 64 -22.33 -10.30 -1.78
CA ARG A 64 -22.67 -9.65 -3.05
C ARG A 64 -21.47 -8.91 -3.61
N PRO A 65 -21.20 -9.01 -4.92
CA PRO A 65 -20.14 -8.23 -5.54
C PRO A 65 -20.38 -6.74 -5.40
N VAL A 66 -19.31 -5.98 -5.28
CA VAL A 66 -19.38 -4.52 -5.33
C VAL A 66 -19.88 -4.10 -6.71
N VAL A 67 -20.97 -3.35 -6.73
CA VAL A 67 -21.53 -2.78 -7.95
C VAL A 67 -21.25 -1.28 -7.96
N THR A 68 -20.47 -0.83 -8.93
CA THR A 68 -20.21 0.60 -9.13
C THR A 68 -21.03 1.13 -10.30
N PRO A 69 -21.31 2.44 -10.38
CA PRO A 69 -21.96 3.03 -11.55
C PRO A 69 -21.21 2.84 -12.86
N TYR A 70 -19.95 2.43 -12.78
CA TYR A 70 -19.04 2.27 -13.92
C TYR A 70 -18.76 0.81 -14.26
N ALA A 71 -19.40 -0.12 -13.56
CA ALA A 71 -19.29 -1.57 -13.76
C ALA A 71 -17.86 -2.14 -13.65
N ALA A 72 -16.91 -1.40 -13.08
CA ALA A 72 -15.56 -1.89 -12.84
C ALA A 72 -15.58 -3.04 -11.83
N LYS A 73 -14.82 -4.09 -12.13
CA LYS A 73 -14.56 -5.21 -11.22
C LYS A 73 -13.19 -5.04 -10.61
N PHE A 74 -13.13 -4.96 -9.28
CA PHE A 74 -11.87 -4.83 -8.55
C PHE A 74 -11.20 -6.20 -8.35
N VAL A 75 -9.88 -6.20 -8.44
CA VAL A 75 -9.04 -7.34 -8.06
C VAL A 75 -8.83 -7.29 -6.55
N THR A 76 -9.43 -8.25 -5.85
CA THR A 76 -9.46 -8.37 -4.38
C THR A 76 -9.26 -9.84 -3.96
N GLY A 77 -9.93 -10.31 -2.93
CA GLY A 77 -9.81 -11.67 -2.42
C GLY A 77 -8.48 -11.87 -1.68
N ASP A 78 -7.73 -12.89 -2.06
CA ASP A 78 -6.43 -13.21 -1.50
C ASP A 78 -5.34 -12.15 -1.75
N GLN A 79 -5.59 -11.23 -2.69
CA GLN A 79 -4.71 -10.09 -2.96
C GLN A 79 -5.03 -8.84 -2.13
N GLY A 80 -6.07 -8.88 -1.29
CA GLY A 80 -6.53 -7.74 -0.50
C GLY A 80 -7.09 -6.60 -1.34
N LEU A 81 -7.27 -5.43 -0.73
CA LEU A 81 -7.86 -4.25 -1.38
C LEU A 81 -6.98 -3.68 -2.50
N GLY A 82 -5.68 -3.72 -2.32
CA GLY A 82 -4.68 -3.12 -3.18
C GLY A 82 -3.35 -3.00 -2.44
N HIS A 83 -2.67 -1.86 -2.59
CA HIS A 83 -1.51 -1.53 -1.77
C HIS A 83 -1.57 -0.10 -1.22
N ILE A 84 -0.75 0.15 -0.22
CA ILE A 84 -0.56 1.49 0.35
C ILE A 84 0.93 1.84 0.38
N VAL A 85 1.25 3.11 0.18
CA VAL A 85 2.58 3.65 0.43
C VAL A 85 2.53 4.62 1.59
N VAL A 86 3.33 4.34 2.62
CA VAL A 86 3.39 5.15 3.83
C VAL A 86 4.69 5.97 3.89
N PRO A 87 4.67 7.16 4.48
CA PRO A 87 5.88 7.94 4.70
C PRO A 87 6.65 7.37 5.90
N VAL A 88 7.98 7.35 5.78
CA VAL A 88 8.91 7.07 6.87
C VAL A 88 10.00 8.14 6.87
N LEU A 89 10.93 8.13 7.83
CA LEU A 89 12.06 9.07 7.83
C LEU A 89 13.40 8.36 7.60
N ASP A 90 13.46 7.08 7.96
CA ASP A 90 14.65 6.23 7.79
C ASP A 90 14.25 4.91 7.13
N ASP A 91 14.81 4.61 5.95
CA ASP A 91 14.45 3.43 5.17
C ASP A 91 15.08 2.13 5.72
N VAL A 92 16.19 2.22 6.44
CA VAL A 92 16.85 1.05 7.05
C VAL A 92 16.07 0.61 8.30
N GLU A 93 15.74 1.56 9.18
CA GLU A 93 14.93 1.30 10.36
C GLU A 93 13.52 0.82 9.95
N ALA A 94 12.92 1.43 8.92
CA ALA A 94 11.63 1.01 8.39
C ALA A 94 11.64 -0.41 7.87
N LEU A 95 12.64 -0.77 7.07
CA LEU A 95 12.76 -2.13 6.57
C LEU A 95 12.82 -3.13 7.72
N ARG A 96 13.63 -2.85 8.73
CA ARG A 96 13.75 -3.70 9.91
C ARG A 96 12.42 -3.81 10.66
N PHE A 97 11.75 -2.69 10.94
CA PHE A 97 10.47 -2.69 11.65
C PHE A 97 9.41 -3.51 10.91
N TYR A 98 9.19 -3.24 9.63
CA TYR A 98 8.16 -3.93 8.87
C TYR A 98 8.47 -5.40 8.60
N THR A 99 9.74 -5.79 8.49
CA THR A 99 10.09 -7.20 8.25
C THR A 99 10.24 -8.01 9.55
N GLU A 100 10.91 -7.48 10.57
CA GLU A 100 11.21 -8.22 11.79
C GLU A 100 10.06 -8.14 12.82
N VAL A 101 9.34 -7.00 12.90
CA VAL A 101 8.24 -6.83 13.87
C VAL A 101 6.90 -7.23 13.25
N LEU A 102 6.60 -6.82 12.01
CA LEU A 102 5.30 -7.06 11.39
C LEU A 102 5.28 -8.26 10.43
N GLY A 103 6.44 -8.85 10.12
CA GLY A 103 6.51 -10.06 9.30
C GLY A 103 6.29 -9.86 7.80
N PHE A 104 6.36 -8.62 7.30
CA PHE A 104 6.32 -8.37 5.86
C PHE A 104 7.57 -8.93 5.17
N ARG A 105 7.43 -9.28 3.90
CA ARG A 105 8.54 -9.80 3.09
C ARG A 105 8.97 -8.76 2.08
N LEU A 106 10.27 -8.44 2.06
CA LEU A 106 10.82 -7.57 1.02
C LEU A 106 10.67 -8.23 -0.36
N ARG A 107 10.03 -7.50 -1.29
CA ARG A 107 9.82 -7.94 -2.67
C ARG A 107 10.78 -7.26 -3.63
N ASP A 108 10.87 -5.95 -3.53
CA ASP A 108 11.67 -5.12 -4.41
C ASP A 108 12.18 -3.87 -3.68
N SER A 109 13.19 -3.26 -4.24
CA SER A 109 13.78 -2.01 -3.78
C SER A 109 14.10 -1.14 -4.98
N MET A 110 13.88 0.16 -4.84
CA MET A 110 14.25 1.13 -5.85
C MET A 110 15.02 2.27 -5.20
N SER A 111 16.23 2.53 -5.68
CA SER A 111 16.98 3.70 -5.22
C SER A 111 16.59 4.95 -6.01
N MET A 112 16.51 6.07 -5.31
CA MET A 112 16.31 7.38 -5.92
C MET A 112 17.26 8.42 -5.31
N PRO A 113 17.56 9.50 -6.04
CA PRO A 113 18.34 10.61 -5.49
C PRO A 113 17.63 11.22 -4.28
N GLY A 114 18.38 11.50 -3.21
CA GLY A 114 17.83 12.04 -1.98
C GLY A 114 17.19 13.42 -2.13
N GLU A 115 17.59 14.17 -3.14
CA GLU A 115 17.03 15.47 -3.49
C GLU A 115 15.52 15.41 -3.78
N PHE A 116 15.01 14.31 -4.33
CA PHE A 116 13.58 14.11 -4.58
C PHE A 116 12.73 14.09 -3.32
N VAL A 117 13.36 13.78 -2.19
CA VAL A 117 12.68 13.71 -0.87
C VAL A 117 13.23 14.73 0.12
N GLY A 118 13.92 15.75 -0.40
CA GLY A 118 14.46 16.87 0.39
C GLY A 118 15.69 16.53 1.25
N LYS A 119 16.41 15.45 0.91
CA LYS A 119 17.70 15.11 1.54
C LYS A 119 18.88 15.72 0.79
N GLU A 120 20.07 15.62 1.36
CA GLU A 120 21.30 16.21 0.82
C GLU A 120 21.60 15.76 -0.61
N PRO A 121 22.09 16.66 -1.48
CA PRO A 121 22.51 16.34 -2.83
C PRO A 121 23.55 15.21 -2.87
N GLY A 122 23.36 14.29 -3.80
CA GLY A 122 24.23 13.12 -3.96
C GLY A 122 23.96 11.97 -2.98
N SER A 123 23.04 12.16 -2.01
CA SER A 123 22.55 11.05 -1.18
C SER A 123 21.62 10.15 -1.97
N LYS A 124 21.46 8.89 -1.51
CA LYS A 124 20.47 7.95 -2.04
C LYS A 124 19.48 7.59 -0.95
N VAL A 125 18.24 7.43 -1.31
CA VAL A 125 17.18 6.87 -0.47
C VAL A 125 16.55 5.68 -1.17
N TRP A 126 15.94 4.79 -0.37
CA TRP A 126 15.33 3.59 -0.89
C TRP A 126 13.83 3.59 -0.68
N LEU A 127 13.10 3.46 -1.77
CA LEU A 127 11.72 3.02 -1.78
C LEU A 127 11.72 1.50 -1.67
N ARG A 128 11.01 0.93 -0.69
CA ARG A 128 10.94 -0.51 -0.45
C ARG A 128 9.52 -1.00 -0.65
N PHE A 129 9.41 -2.14 -1.30
CA PHE A 129 8.14 -2.79 -1.63
C PHE A 129 8.03 -4.11 -0.87
N LEU A 130 6.98 -4.25 -0.06
CA LEU A 130 6.81 -5.38 0.84
C LEU A 130 5.47 -6.07 0.61
N GLY A 131 5.47 -7.40 0.68
CA GLY A 131 4.28 -8.24 0.49
C GLY A 131 3.94 -9.09 1.70
N VAL A 132 2.66 -9.42 1.81
CA VAL A 132 2.10 -10.38 2.79
C VAL A 132 1.11 -11.35 2.15
N ASN A 133 0.85 -11.20 0.86
CA ASN A 133 -0.11 -11.97 0.07
C ASN A 133 0.43 -12.14 -1.36
N PRO A 134 -0.31 -12.76 -2.30
CA PRO A 134 0.17 -12.96 -3.67
C PRO A 134 0.44 -11.68 -4.48
N ARG A 135 -0.09 -10.51 -4.07
CA ARG A 135 0.23 -9.23 -4.72
C ARG A 135 1.73 -8.95 -4.61
N HIS A 136 2.36 -8.40 -5.64
CA HIS A 136 3.78 -8.06 -5.62
C HIS A 136 4.15 -7.28 -4.35
N HIS A 137 3.38 -6.27 -4.01
CA HIS A 137 3.47 -5.59 -2.73
C HIS A 137 2.10 -5.13 -2.24
N SER A 138 1.90 -5.19 -0.95
CA SER A 138 0.71 -4.68 -0.26
C SER A 138 1.04 -3.41 0.52
N LEU A 139 2.31 -3.25 0.88
CA LEU A 139 2.87 -2.09 1.55
C LEU A 139 4.13 -1.64 0.81
N ALA A 140 4.29 -0.35 0.63
CA ALA A 140 5.60 0.24 0.35
C ALA A 140 5.83 1.41 1.30
N PHE A 141 7.08 1.84 1.45
CA PHE A 141 7.40 3.03 2.20
C PHE A 141 8.42 3.90 1.46
N LEU A 142 8.28 5.19 1.64
CA LEU A 142 9.12 6.22 1.03
C LEU A 142 9.69 7.12 2.14
N PRO A 143 11.02 7.31 2.21
CA PRO A 143 11.65 8.10 3.26
C PRO A 143 11.50 9.61 3.02
N MET A 144 10.26 10.08 3.13
CA MET A 144 9.89 11.50 3.00
C MET A 144 8.77 11.86 4.00
N PRO A 145 8.76 13.08 4.54
CA PRO A 145 7.63 13.51 5.36
C PRO A 145 6.37 13.67 4.50
N ASN A 146 5.23 13.19 5.02
CA ASN A 146 3.92 13.40 4.41
C ASN A 146 2.88 13.62 5.53
N PRO A 147 2.23 14.79 5.61
CA PRO A 147 1.27 15.11 6.67
C PRO A 147 0.03 14.21 6.68
N SER A 148 -0.38 13.67 5.53
CA SER A 148 -1.54 12.78 5.45
C SER A 148 -1.27 11.37 5.99
N LYS A 149 0.00 11.03 6.29
CA LYS A 149 0.42 9.67 6.68
C LYS A 149 0.10 8.60 5.63
N CYS A 150 -0.11 9.05 4.40
CA CYS A 150 -0.34 8.20 3.24
C CYS A 150 0.25 8.91 2.02
N VAL A 151 1.15 8.27 1.28
CA VAL A 151 1.65 8.81 0.01
C VAL A 151 0.64 8.53 -1.08
N HIS A 152 0.25 7.26 -1.25
CA HIS A 152 -0.87 6.86 -2.08
C HIS A 152 -1.50 5.55 -1.63
N VAL A 153 -2.71 5.31 -2.09
CA VAL A 153 -3.41 4.03 -2.05
C VAL A 153 -3.71 3.59 -3.47
N MET A 154 -3.47 2.32 -3.77
CA MET A 154 -3.73 1.73 -5.08
C MET A 154 -4.96 0.86 -5.07
N PHE A 155 -5.77 0.97 -6.12
CA PHE A 155 -6.89 0.07 -6.44
C PHE A 155 -6.69 -0.54 -7.81
N GLU A 156 -6.78 -1.88 -7.87
CA GLU A 156 -6.63 -2.63 -9.10
C GLU A 156 -7.98 -3.06 -9.65
N VAL A 157 -8.15 -2.92 -10.95
CA VAL A 157 -9.32 -3.41 -11.72
C VAL A 157 -8.91 -4.49 -12.71
N ASP A 158 -9.88 -5.33 -13.08
CA ASP A 158 -9.71 -6.52 -13.90
C ASP A 158 -9.36 -6.19 -15.38
N LYS A 159 -9.65 -4.95 -15.85
CA LYS A 159 -9.53 -4.61 -17.27
C LYS A 159 -8.85 -3.28 -17.52
N LEU A 160 -7.96 -3.27 -18.50
CA LEU A 160 -7.32 -2.05 -18.99
C LEU A 160 -8.34 -1.01 -19.48
N ASP A 161 -9.44 -1.44 -20.09
CA ASP A 161 -10.53 -0.54 -20.51
C ASP A 161 -11.13 0.26 -19.34
N ASP A 162 -11.19 -0.33 -18.13
CA ASP A 162 -11.71 0.37 -16.95
C ASP A 162 -10.72 1.43 -16.47
N VAL A 163 -9.41 1.18 -16.60
CA VAL A 163 -8.36 2.19 -16.35
C VAL A 163 -8.49 3.34 -17.35
N GLY A 164 -8.61 3.03 -18.65
CA GLY A 164 -8.81 4.05 -19.70
C GLY A 164 -10.03 4.92 -19.45
N ARG A 165 -11.19 4.29 -19.18
CA ARG A 165 -12.43 5.02 -18.87
C ARG A 165 -12.33 5.85 -17.58
N ALA A 166 -11.62 5.35 -16.58
CA ALA A 166 -11.36 6.12 -15.34
C ALA A 166 -10.52 7.36 -15.64
N LEU A 167 -9.45 7.23 -16.43
CA LEU A 167 -8.62 8.35 -16.83
C LEU A 167 -9.39 9.40 -17.63
N GLU A 168 -10.29 8.98 -18.54
CA GLU A 168 -11.17 9.90 -19.27
C GLU A 168 -12.08 10.68 -18.31
N ARG A 169 -12.67 10.02 -17.28
CA ARG A 169 -13.48 10.69 -16.27
C ARG A 169 -12.66 11.69 -15.45
N VAL A 170 -11.45 11.31 -15.02
CA VAL A 170 -10.54 12.21 -14.30
C VAL A 170 -10.29 13.49 -15.09
N ARG A 171 -9.95 13.36 -16.38
CA ARG A 171 -9.75 14.50 -17.29
C ARG A 171 -11.01 15.34 -17.48
N LYS A 172 -12.14 14.68 -17.72
CA LYS A 172 -13.44 15.35 -17.91
C LYS A 172 -13.85 16.19 -16.71
N HIS A 173 -13.56 15.72 -15.51
CA HIS A 173 -13.90 16.43 -14.27
C HIS A 173 -12.78 17.35 -13.76
N GLY A 174 -11.68 17.47 -14.48
CA GLY A 174 -10.58 18.35 -14.13
C GLY A 174 -9.85 17.97 -12.83
N ALA A 175 -9.92 16.70 -12.42
CA ALA A 175 -9.17 16.25 -11.26
C ALA A 175 -7.67 16.20 -11.59
N PRO A 176 -6.78 16.76 -10.72
CA PRO A 176 -5.38 16.88 -11.06
C PRO A 176 -4.69 15.51 -11.03
N LEU A 177 -3.99 15.17 -12.11
CA LEU A 177 -3.14 14.00 -12.18
C LEU A 177 -1.83 14.26 -11.44
N SER A 178 -1.37 13.31 -10.62
CA SER A 178 -0.03 13.30 -10.02
C SER A 178 0.97 12.61 -10.92
N ALA A 179 0.52 11.58 -11.67
CA ALA A 179 1.31 10.96 -12.73
C ALA A 179 0.42 10.51 -13.88
N THR A 180 0.98 10.58 -15.09
CA THR A 180 0.31 10.11 -16.31
C THR A 180 0.18 8.59 -16.33
N LEU A 181 -0.61 8.06 -17.28
CA LEU A 181 -0.65 6.62 -17.53
C LEU A 181 0.74 6.09 -17.87
N GLY A 182 1.11 4.97 -17.26
CA GLY A 182 2.38 4.31 -17.46
C GLY A 182 2.33 2.84 -17.06
N ARG A 183 3.45 2.13 -17.25
CA ARG A 183 3.66 0.77 -16.76
C ARG A 183 4.88 0.71 -15.86
N HIS A 184 4.69 0.32 -14.60
CA HIS A 184 5.77 0.16 -13.65
C HIS A 184 6.74 -0.97 -14.03
N MET A 185 8.00 -0.83 -13.63
CA MET A 185 9.01 -1.86 -13.86
C MET A 185 8.98 -2.94 -12.77
N ASN A 186 8.69 -2.58 -11.53
CA ASN A 186 8.77 -3.46 -10.36
C ASN A 186 7.65 -4.51 -10.33
N ASP A 187 6.42 -4.13 -10.56
CA ASP A 187 5.22 -4.98 -10.44
C ASP A 187 4.39 -5.07 -11.73
N GLU A 188 4.87 -4.46 -12.82
CA GLU A 188 4.24 -4.44 -14.15
C GLU A 188 2.86 -3.76 -14.22
N MET A 189 2.39 -3.15 -13.12
CA MET A 189 1.11 -2.46 -13.06
C MET A 189 1.01 -1.37 -14.12
N ILE A 190 -0.09 -1.36 -14.87
CA ILE A 190 -0.46 -0.27 -15.77
C ILE A 190 -1.42 0.64 -15.02
N SER A 191 -0.99 1.83 -14.67
CA SER A 191 -1.73 2.72 -13.78
C SER A 191 -1.56 4.19 -14.12
N PHE A 192 -2.35 5.02 -13.48
CA PHE A 192 -2.17 6.47 -13.40
C PHE A 192 -2.46 6.93 -11.96
N TYR A 193 -2.01 8.14 -11.62
CA TYR A 193 -2.19 8.69 -10.28
C TYR A 193 -3.01 9.97 -10.33
N VAL A 194 -3.96 10.10 -9.39
CA VAL A 194 -4.82 11.28 -9.24
C VAL A 194 -4.81 11.78 -7.81
N LYS A 195 -4.74 13.09 -7.62
CA LYS A 195 -4.78 13.69 -6.29
C LYS A 195 -6.14 13.53 -5.64
N SER A 196 -6.17 13.00 -4.43
CA SER A 196 -7.38 12.95 -3.61
C SER A 196 -7.56 14.24 -2.80
N PRO A 197 -8.78 14.57 -2.37
CA PRO A 197 -9.01 15.65 -1.41
C PRO A 197 -8.40 15.39 -0.03
N GLY A 198 -8.02 14.14 0.27
CA GLY A 198 -7.41 13.72 1.53
C GLY A 198 -5.92 14.03 1.67
N GLY A 199 -5.30 14.65 0.64
CA GLY A 199 -3.87 14.99 0.67
C GLY A 199 -2.92 13.84 0.35
N PHE A 200 -3.44 12.74 -0.17
CA PHE A 200 -2.68 11.60 -0.70
C PHE A 200 -3.13 11.32 -2.14
N ASP A 201 -2.35 10.56 -2.88
CA ASP A 201 -2.70 10.18 -4.23
C ASP A 201 -3.49 8.86 -4.26
N VAL A 202 -4.34 8.70 -5.27
CA VAL A 202 -4.97 7.43 -5.62
C VAL A 202 -4.33 6.93 -6.90
N GLU A 203 -3.70 5.75 -6.82
CA GLU A 203 -3.28 5.00 -7.98
C GLU A 203 -4.41 4.09 -8.43
N PHE A 204 -4.72 4.10 -9.73
CA PHE A 204 -5.76 3.26 -10.31
C PHE A 204 -5.20 2.49 -11.50
N GLY A 205 -5.19 1.15 -11.40
CA GLY A 205 -4.42 0.34 -12.33
C GLY A 205 -5.00 -1.04 -12.60
N THR A 206 -4.27 -1.80 -13.40
CA THR A 206 -4.56 -3.18 -13.82
C THR A 206 -3.27 -3.94 -14.14
N ASP A 207 -3.37 -5.24 -14.32
CA ASP A 207 -2.27 -6.13 -14.71
C ASP A 207 -1.09 -6.18 -13.72
N GLY A 208 -1.35 -5.97 -12.43
CA GLY A 208 -0.32 -6.10 -11.41
C GLY A 208 0.20 -7.53 -11.29
N MET A 209 1.53 -7.66 -11.17
CA MET A 209 2.20 -8.94 -11.01
C MET A 209 1.80 -9.63 -9.71
N THR A 210 1.58 -10.95 -9.79
CA THR A 210 1.46 -11.81 -8.61
C THR A 210 2.76 -12.57 -8.35
N VAL A 211 3.02 -12.85 -7.07
CA VAL A 211 4.26 -13.45 -6.58
C VAL A 211 3.97 -14.77 -5.87
N ASP A 212 4.75 -15.79 -6.21
CA ASP A 212 4.84 -17.05 -5.46
C ASP A 212 6.02 -16.93 -4.48
N ASP A 213 5.71 -16.79 -3.20
CA ASP A 213 6.70 -16.64 -2.13
C ASP A 213 7.73 -17.76 -2.05
N SER A 214 7.38 -18.95 -2.48
CA SER A 214 8.30 -20.10 -2.47
C SER A 214 9.44 -19.99 -3.50
N LYS A 215 9.28 -19.09 -4.48
CA LYS A 215 10.21 -18.91 -5.61
C LYS A 215 10.75 -17.48 -5.74
N TRP A 216 10.16 -16.54 -5.01
CA TRP A 216 10.52 -15.14 -5.14
C TRP A 216 11.83 -14.81 -4.46
N VAL A 217 12.68 -14.10 -5.18
CA VAL A 217 13.89 -13.47 -4.65
C VAL A 217 13.73 -11.97 -4.75
N ALA A 218 14.00 -11.26 -3.66
CA ALA A 218 13.93 -9.80 -3.65
C ALA A 218 14.83 -9.19 -4.74
N ARG A 219 14.32 -8.17 -5.42
CA ARG A 219 14.96 -7.53 -6.58
C ARG A 219 15.35 -6.09 -6.27
N GLU A 220 16.08 -5.49 -7.19
CA GLU A 220 16.29 -4.05 -7.26
C GLU A 220 15.82 -3.56 -8.63
N SER A 221 14.79 -2.72 -8.63
CA SER A 221 14.31 -2.05 -9.84
C SER A 221 15.13 -0.80 -10.10
N THR A 222 15.63 -0.66 -11.32
CA THR A 222 16.53 0.42 -11.74
C THR A 222 15.82 1.62 -12.36
N ALA A 223 14.52 1.49 -12.60
CA ALA A 223 13.67 2.57 -13.11
C ALA A 223 12.25 2.46 -12.53
N VAL A 224 11.55 3.57 -12.47
CA VAL A 224 10.16 3.62 -11.98
C VAL A 224 9.24 2.87 -12.94
N SER A 225 9.45 3.02 -14.25
CA SER A 225 8.52 2.52 -15.26
C SER A 225 9.25 2.09 -16.52
N TYR A 226 8.67 1.14 -17.22
CA TYR A 226 9.07 0.80 -18.60
C TYR A 226 8.71 1.93 -19.56
N TRP A 227 7.56 2.59 -19.33
CA TRP A 227 7.08 3.73 -20.10
C TRP A 227 6.04 4.52 -19.28
N GLY A 228 5.81 5.77 -19.64
CA GLY A 228 4.82 6.64 -18.99
C GLY A 228 5.23 7.11 -17.61
N HIS A 229 4.25 7.33 -16.73
CA HIS A 229 4.39 7.84 -15.36
C HIS A 229 5.25 9.11 -15.31
N VAL A 230 4.85 10.14 -16.06
CA VAL A 230 5.43 11.48 -15.90
C VAL A 230 4.82 12.09 -14.65
N PHE A 231 5.63 12.19 -13.60
CA PHE A 231 5.24 12.78 -12.31
C PHE A 231 5.30 14.30 -12.37
N GLY A 232 4.46 14.98 -11.57
CA GLY A 232 4.42 16.43 -11.46
C GLY A 232 3.33 17.11 -12.29
N GLY A 233 2.44 16.36 -12.93
CA GLY A 233 1.23 16.79 -13.62
C GLY A 233 1.48 17.83 -14.74
N GLN A 234 0.91 17.61 -15.90
CA GLN A 234 0.58 18.70 -16.83
C GLN A 234 -0.86 19.13 -16.61
#